data_cece1d817f5540f6468b8f3a31de7739
#
_entry.id   cece1d817f5540f6468b8f3a31de7739
#
_cell.length_a   1.000
_cell.length_b   1.000
_cell.length_c   1.000
_cell.angle_alpha   90.00
_cell.angle_beta   90.00
_cell.angle_gamma   90.00
#
_symmetry.space_group_name_H-M   'P 1'
#
loop_
_entity.id
_entity.type
_entity.pdbx_description
1 polymer ?
#
loop_
_entity_poly.entity_id
_entity_poly.type
_entity_poly.pdbx_seq_one_letter_code
_entity_poly.pdbx_strand_id
1 'polypeptide(L)'
;MYNGKYNTHNRKRRLRWNKQFVLLVSILALVLGVAGGSLAYLFTHTDPVQNTFTAAIPDVTIPETFNGAEKKDVSVKNTGDLDAYVRARIVATWQDGEGNVSSTMPVAGTDYTLTLNINNGSLWEKSGDYYYWKDVVKSGEKTDVLIKYCAPIAGSAPDGYYLVVDVLAETIQAEPKTAVKEVWGFVPGQPSN
;
A
#
# COMPACT_ATOMS: atom_id res chain seq x y z
N MET A 1 -9.89 -20.87 100.48
CA MET A 1 -9.90 -21.11 99.03
C MET A 1 -10.96 -20.21 98.49
N TYR A 2 -10.59 -19.12 97.74
CA TYR A 2 -11.51 -18.15 97.18
C TYR A 2 -11.31 -18.15 95.66
N ASN A 3 -12.30 -18.63 94.95
CA ASN A 3 -12.26 -18.73 93.50
C ASN A 3 -12.98 -17.52 92.87
N GLY A 4 -12.22 -16.54 92.42
CA GLY A 4 -12.75 -15.36 91.74
C GLY A 4 -12.91 -15.64 90.24
N LYS A 5 -14.16 -15.69 89.79
CA LYS A 5 -14.49 -15.76 88.37
C LYS A 5 -14.42 -14.33 87.74
N TYR A 6 -13.44 -14.11 86.92
CA TYR A 6 -13.43 -12.90 86.01
C TYR A 6 -14.37 -13.05 84.89
N ASN A 7 -15.41 -12.25 84.90
CA ASN A 7 -16.39 -12.16 83.77
C ASN A 7 -15.91 -11.04 82.81
N THR A 8 -15.31 -11.40 81.73
CA THR A 8 -14.91 -10.45 80.70
C THR A 8 -16.12 -10.12 79.84
N HIS A 9 -16.76 -9.00 80.08
CA HIS A 9 -17.80 -8.46 79.22
C HIS A 9 -17.20 -7.88 77.89
N ASN A 10 -17.28 -8.65 76.83
CA ASN A 10 -16.98 -8.19 75.47
C ASN A 10 -18.07 -7.21 75.02
N ARG A 11 -17.87 -5.91 75.24
CA ARG A 11 -18.72 -4.85 74.69
C ARG A 11 -18.45 -4.72 73.16
N LYS A 12 -19.30 -5.34 72.33
CA LYS A 12 -19.34 -5.05 70.91
C LYS A 12 -19.73 -3.57 70.74
N ARG A 13 -18.72 -2.74 70.34
CA ARG A 13 -18.98 -1.35 69.92
C ARG A 13 -19.84 -1.39 68.64
N ARG A 14 -21.13 -1.15 68.76
CA ARG A 14 -22.02 -0.89 67.60
C ARG A 14 -21.61 0.45 67.01
N LEU A 15 -21.02 0.45 65.82
CA LEU A 15 -20.74 1.66 65.08
C LEU A 15 -22.09 2.33 64.73
N ARG A 16 -22.43 3.40 65.42
CA ARG A 16 -23.64 4.18 65.11
C ARG A 16 -23.28 5.12 63.96
N TRP A 17 -23.49 4.68 62.74
CA TRP A 17 -23.30 5.51 61.57
C TRP A 17 -24.36 6.62 61.59
N ASN A 18 -23.91 7.87 61.46
CA ASN A 18 -24.80 9.03 61.37
C ASN A 18 -25.68 8.86 60.11
N LYS A 19 -26.99 9.05 60.26
CA LYS A 19 -27.97 8.89 59.14
C LYS A 19 -27.56 9.70 57.89
N GLN A 20 -26.95 10.86 58.10
CA GLN A 20 -26.43 11.70 57.03
C GLN A 20 -25.27 11.06 56.30
N PHE A 21 -24.36 10.36 57.04
CA PHE A 21 -23.23 9.66 56.43
C PHE A 21 -23.68 8.45 55.59
N VAL A 22 -24.66 7.70 56.06
CA VAL A 22 -25.24 6.57 55.29
C VAL A 22 -25.92 7.07 54.04
N LEU A 23 -26.63 8.19 54.10
CA LEU A 23 -27.29 8.79 52.94
C LEU A 23 -26.28 9.28 51.94
N LEU A 24 -25.19 9.90 52.35
CA LEU A 24 -24.11 10.39 51.49
C LEU A 24 -23.41 9.26 50.75
N VAL A 25 -23.08 8.16 51.47
CA VAL A 25 -22.48 6.97 50.87
C VAL A 25 -23.43 6.30 49.90
N SER A 26 -24.74 6.26 50.20
CA SER A 26 -25.71 5.65 49.27
C SER A 26 -25.86 6.46 47.98
N ILE A 27 -25.87 7.80 48.06
CA ILE A 27 -25.92 8.68 46.86
C ILE A 27 -24.62 8.49 46.04
N LEU A 28 -23.47 8.47 46.70
CA LEU A 28 -22.18 8.25 46.00
C LEU A 28 -22.11 6.88 45.29
N ALA A 29 -22.58 5.81 45.93
CA ALA A 29 -22.67 4.48 45.35
C ALA A 29 -23.61 4.43 44.15
N LEU A 30 -24.71 5.16 44.21
CA LEU A 30 -25.67 5.24 43.10
C LEU A 30 -25.09 6.00 41.90
N VAL A 31 -24.39 7.12 42.12
CA VAL A 31 -23.72 7.90 41.08
C VAL A 31 -22.61 7.09 40.42
N LEU A 32 -21.79 6.39 41.20
CA LEU A 32 -20.73 5.53 40.68
C LEU A 32 -21.28 4.31 39.93
N GLY A 33 -22.40 3.76 40.37
CA GLY A 33 -23.08 2.65 39.69
C GLY A 33 -23.64 3.06 38.32
N VAL A 34 -24.27 4.24 38.23
CA VAL A 34 -24.80 4.76 36.98
C VAL A 34 -23.66 5.13 36.02
N ALA A 35 -22.63 5.84 36.50
CA ALA A 35 -21.48 6.22 35.66
C ALA A 35 -20.68 5.00 35.19
N GLY A 36 -20.43 4.04 36.09
CA GLY A 36 -19.72 2.79 35.75
C GLY A 36 -20.51 1.91 34.78
N GLY A 37 -21.83 1.81 34.97
CA GLY A 37 -22.72 1.06 34.07
C GLY A 37 -22.79 1.67 32.67
N SER A 38 -22.82 3.00 32.57
CA SER A 38 -22.83 3.70 31.26
C SER A 38 -21.52 3.51 30.50
N LEU A 39 -20.39 3.57 31.17
CA LEU A 39 -19.07 3.30 30.56
C LEU A 39 -18.94 1.83 30.13
N ALA A 40 -19.34 0.88 30.99
CA ALA A 40 -19.32 -0.55 30.64
C ALA A 40 -20.24 -0.85 29.46
N TYR A 41 -21.41 -0.20 29.36
CA TYR A 41 -22.32 -0.33 28.23
C TYR A 41 -21.67 0.19 26.93
N LEU A 42 -20.98 1.33 26.97
CA LEU A 42 -20.27 1.87 25.80
C LEU A 42 -19.14 0.94 25.33
N PHE A 43 -18.39 0.34 26.28
CA PHE A 43 -17.30 -0.59 25.92
C PHE A 43 -17.77 -1.97 25.47
N THR A 44 -18.97 -2.41 25.90
CA THR A 44 -19.49 -3.75 25.58
C THR A 44 -20.30 -3.76 24.25
N HIS A 45 -20.77 -2.60 23.79
CA HIS A 45 -21.59 -2.49 22.57
C HIS A 45 -20.87 -1.82 21.40
N THR A 46 -19.67 -1.34 21.57
CA THR A 46 -18.77 -1.13 20.44
C THR A 46 -18.13 -2.48 20.13
N ASP A 47 -18.80 -3.29 19.31
CA ASP A 47 -18.08 -4.28 18.55
C ASP A 47 -16.92 -3.52 17.90
N PRO A 48 -15.66 -3.93 18.15
CA PRO A 48 -14.57 -3.35 17.38
C PRO A 48 -14.92 -3.66 15.94
N VAL A 49 -15.27 -2.62 15.17
CA VAL A 49 -15.29 -2.72 13.72
C VAL A 49 -13.86 -3.08 13.37
N GLN A 50 -13.58 -4.37 13.29
CA GLN A 50 -12.39 -4.86 12.62
C GLN A 50 -12.60 -4.49 11.15
N ASN A 51 -12.25 -3.26 10.82
CA ASN A 51 -11.82 -2.96 9.48
C ASN A 51 -10.54 -3.79 9.27
N THR A 52 -10.71 -5.05 8.91
CA THR A 52 -9.68 -5.77 8.21
C THR A 52 -9.54 -5.04 6.88
N PHE A 53 -8.75 -3.97 6.89
CA PHE A 53 -8.13 -3.49 5.68
C PHE A 53 -7.21 -4.62 5.25
N THR A 54 -7.72 -5.53 4.47
CA THR A 54 -6.90 -6.23 3.51
C THR A 54 -6.42 -5.10 2.61
N ALA A 55 -5.19 -4.65 2.80
CA ALA A 55 -4.57 -3.72 1.88
C ALA A 55 -4.65 -4.43 0.52
N ALA A 56 -5.56 -3.97 -0.33
CA ALA A 56 -5.60 -4.40 -1.70
C ALA A 56 -4.28 -3.91 -2.28
N ILE A 57 -3.36 -4.84 -2.48
CA ILE A 57 -2.02 -4.57 -2.97
C ILE A 57 -2.17 -4.36 -4.46
N PRO A 58 -1.86 -3.17 -5.00
CA PRO A 58 -1.70 -2.98 -6.42
C PRO A 58 -0.57 -3.91 -6.85
N ASP A 59 -0.88 -4.90 -7.65
CA ASP A 59 0.10 -5.83 -8.19
C ASP A 59 0.10 -5.75 -9.71
N VAL A 60 1.27 -5.93 -10.33
CA VAL A 60 1.43 -5.85 -11.78
C VAL A 60 2.32 -6.94 -12.30
N THR A 61 2.03 -7.37 -13.51
CA THR A 61 2.92 -8.20 -14.32
C THR A 61 3.21 -7.52 -15.65
N ILE A 62 4.33 -7.89 -16.26
CA ILE A 62 4.78 -7.36 -17.56
C ILE A 62 4.66 -8.48 -18.62
N PRO A 63 3.51 -8.63 -19.27
CA PRO A 63 3.39 -9.53 -20.42
C PRO A 63 4.27 -9.04 -21.56
N GLU A 64 5.10 -9.92 -22.10
CA GLU A 64 6.01 -9.63 -23.22
C GLU A 64 6.29 -10.88 -24.03
N THR A 65 6.73 -10.69 -25.27
CA THR A 65 7.28 -11.73 -26.14
C THR A 65 8.78 -11.52 -26.20
N PHE A 66 9.55 -12.50 -25.70
CA PHE A 66 11.02 -12.49 -25.71
C PHE A 66 11.54 -13.77 -26.36
N ASN A 67 12.42 -13.65 -27.35
CA ASN A 67 13.01 -14.78 -28.08
C ASN A 67 14.51 -14.97 -27.82
N GLY A 68 15.05 -14.36 -26.76
CA GLY A 68 16.46 -14.38 -26.41
C GLY A 68 17.29 -13.24 -27.00
N ALA A 69 16.76 -12.53 -28.01
CA ALA A 69 17.42 -11.40 -28.65
C ALA A 69 16.51 -10.18 -28.81
N GLU A 70 15.23 -10.40 -29.01
CA GLU A 70 14.24 -9.35 -29.27
C GLU A 70 13.14 -9.38 -28.21
N LYS A 71 12.79 -8.23 -27.71
CA LYS A 71 11.64 -8.01 -26.79
C LYS A 71 10.53 -7.29 -27.56
N LYS A 72 9.33 -7.86 -27.55
CA LYS A 72 8.17 -7.37 -28.30
C LYS A 72 6.92 -7.36 -27.44
N ASP A 73 5.95 -6.55 -27.84
CA ASP A 73 4.57 -6.53 -27.32
C ASP A 73 4.50 -6.36 -25.81
N VAL A 74 5.42 -5.56 -25.24
CA VAL A 74 5.48 -5.31 -23.81
C VAL A 74 4.33 -4.42 -23.38
N SER A 75 3.51 -4.91 -22.47
CA SER A 75 2.39 -4.21 -21.86
C SER A 75 2.45 -4.34 -20.33
N VAL A 76 1.57 -3.66 -19.61
CA VAL A 76 1.44 -3.78 -18.16
C VAL A 76 0.08 -4.33 -17.82
N LYS A 77 0.02 -5.40 -17.05
CA LYS A 77 -1.23 -6.02 -16.58
C LYS A 77 -1.42 -5.72 -15.11
N ASN A 78 -2.59 -5.19 -14.77
CA ASN A 78 -3.01 -5.06 -13.38
C ASN A 78 -3.46 -6.43 -12.86
N THR A 79 -2.69 -7.03 -11.97
CA THR A 79 -2.99 -8.32 -11.31
C THR A 79 -3.54 -8.13 -9.91
N GLY A 80 -3.64 -6.87 -9.45
CA GLY A 80 -4.25 -6.52 -8.17
C GLY A 80 -5.78 -6.61 -8.21
N ASP A 81 -6.39 -6.57 -7.04
CA ASP A 81 -7.84 -6.69 -6.87
C ASP A 81 -8.61 -5.39 -7.14
N LEU A 82 -7.91 -4.27 -7.30
CA LEU A 82 -8.48 -2.95 -7.50
C LEU A 82 -8.11 -2.37 -8.86
N ASP A 83 -9.00 -1.52 -9.38
CA ASP A 83 -8.73 -0.66 -10.51
C ASP A 83 -7.58 0.30 -10.17
N ALA A 84 -6.64 0.51 -11.09
CA ALA A 84 -5.42 1.25 -10.83
C ALA A 84 -4.98 2.12 -12.00
N TYR A 85 -4.31 3.24 -11.69
CA TYR A 85 -3.45 3.92 -12.64
C TYR A 85 -2.09 3.23 -12.69
N VAL A 86 -1.47 3.27 -13.87
CA VAL A 86 -0.21 2.59 -14.17
C VAL A 86 0.81 3.58 -14.71
N ARG A 87 2.03 3.49 -14.24
CA ARG A 87 3.21 4.08 -14.89
C ARG A 87 4.30 3.03 -15.05
N ALA A 88 5.14 3.20 -16.05
CA ALA A 88 6.26 2.33 -16.32
C ALA A 88 7.55 3.12 -16.55
N ARG A 89 8.68 2.56 -16.21
CA ARG A 89 10.01 3.05 -16.50
C ARG A 89 10.77 1.98 -17.26
N ILE A 90 11.47 2.38 -18.34
CA ILE A 90 12.31 1.48 -19.12
C ILE A 90 13.76 1.72 -18.69
N VAL A 91 14.43 0.66 -18.29
CA VAL A 91 15.84 0.68 -17.87
C VAL A 91 16.62 -0.23 -18.80
N ALA A 92 17.63 0.30 -19.47
CA ALA A 92 18.54 -0.47 -20.30
C ALA A 92 19.92 -0.48 -19.65
N THR A 93 20.54 -1.66 -19.58
CA THR A 93 21.88 -1.86 -19.01
C THR A 93 22.69 -2.84 -19.85
N TRP A 94 24.00 -2.69 -19.82
CA TRP A 94 24.92 -3.73 -20.25
C TRP A 94 25.23 -4.63 -19.06
N GLN A 95 25.03 -5.93 -19.21
CA GLN A 95 25.32 -6.91 -18.16
C GLN A 95 26.25 -8.01 -18.71
N ASP A 96 27.15 -8.49 -17.87
CA ASP A 96 28.00 -9.65 -18.19
C ASP A 96 27.31 -10.99 -17.84
N GLY A 97 27.97 -12.12 -18.09
CA GLY A 97 27.44 -13.46 -17.81
C GLY A 97 27.20 -13.76 -16.33
N GLU A 98 27.72 -12.94 -15.41
CA GLU A 98 27.54 -13.04 -13.96
C GLU A 98 26.45 -12.08 -13.45
N GLY A 99 25.91 -11.22 -14.35
CA GLY A 99 24.90 -10.23 -14.02
C GLY A 99 25.45 -8.90 -13.49
N ASN A 100 26.78 -8.67 -13.59
CA ASN A 100 27.35 -7.39 -13.21
C ASN A 100 27.03 -6.33 -14.27
N VAL A 101 26.64 -5.14 -13.80
CA VAL A 101 26.27 -4.02 -14.65
C VAL A 101 27.52 -3.22 -15.04
N SER A 102 27.67 -2.91 -16.31
CA SER A 102 28.71 -2.02 -16.81
C SER A 102 28.52 -0.58 -16.31
N SER A 103 29.61 0.14 -16.14
CA SER A 103 29.59 1.59 -15.86
C SER A 103 29.12 2.42 -17.07
N THR A 104 29.16 1.85 -18.27
CA THR A 104 28.68 2.49 -19.50
C THR A 104 27.23 2.10 -19.72
N MET A 105 26.36 3.09 -19.97
CA MET A 105 24.94 2.85 -20.24
C MET A 105 24.69 2.70 -21.75
N PRO A 106 23.85 1.75 -22.19
CA PRO A 106 23.44 1.66 -23.58
C PRO A 106 22.56 2.83 -23.99
N VAL A 107 22.71 3.31 -25.23
CA VAL A 107 22.01 4.45 -25.79
C VAL A 107 21.03 3.99 -26.87
N ALA A 108 19.74 4.31 -26.69
CA ALA A 108 18.71 3.99 -27.69
C ALA A 108 19.01 4.71 -29.03
N GLY A 109 18.86 4.00 -30.13
CA GLY A 109 19.17 4.46 -31.47
C GLY A 109 20.65 4.31 -31.88
N THR A 110 21.58 4.10 -30.94
CA THR A 110 22.98 3.84 -31.18
C THR A 110 23.33 2.39 -30.86
N ASP A 111 22.97 1.93 -29.70
CA ASP A 111 23.35 0.61 -29.18
C ASP A 111 22.21 -0.40 -29.30
N TYR A 112 20.98 0.09 -29.28
CA TYR A 112 19.79 -0.76 -29.46
C TYR A 112 18.65 0.02 -30.11
N THR A 113 17.80 -0.70 -30.82
CA THR A 113 16.55 -0.17 -31.36
C THR A 113 15.48 -0.25 -30.30
N LEU A 114 14.72 0.86 -30.07
CA LEU A 114 13.58 0.90 -29.19
C LEU A 114 12.41 1.58 -29.89
N THR A 115 11.34 0.84 -30.16
CA THR A 115 10.12 1.35 -30.78
C THR A 115 9.01 1.35 -29.76
N LEU A 116 8.58 2.55 -29.38
CA LEU A 116 7.54 2.78 -28.38
C LEU A 116 6.19 3.09 -29.02
N ASN A 117 5.12 2.82 -28.31
CA ASN A 117 3.75 3.15 -28.66
C ASN A 117 3.26 4.36 -27.85
N ILE A 118 3.89 5.53 -28.04
CA ILE A 118 3.60 6.75 -27.27
C ILE A 118 2.97 7.89 -28.11
N ASN A 119 2.72 7.65 -29.40
CA ASN A 119 2.18 8.65 -30.34
C ASN A 119 0.96 8.08 -31.08
N ASN A 120 0.31 8.92 -31.88
CA ASN A 120 -0.77 8.51 -32.82
C ASN A 120 -1.97 7.85 -32.12
N GLY A 121 -2.50 8.49 -31.06
CA GLY A 121 -3.72 8.02 -30.39
C GLY A 121 -3.47 6.99 -29.30
N SER A 122 -2.22 6.65 -29.01
CA SER A 122 -1.88 5.83 -27.85
C SER A 122 -2.29 6.51 -26.55
N LEU A 123 -2.72 5.71 -25.59
CA LEU A 123 -2.96 6.17 -24.23
C LEU A 123 -1.67 6.25 -23.39
N TRP A 124 -0.53 5.81 -23.92
CA TRP A 124 0.76 6.02 -23.27
C TRP A 124 1.30 7.43 -23.52
N GLU A 125 1.69 8.09 -22.44
CA GLU A 125 2.28 9.44 -22.45
C GLU A 125 3.56 9.46 -21.62
N LYS A 126 4.62 10.08 -22.18
CA LYS A 126 5.90 10.26 -21.47
C LYS A 126 5.88 11.53 -20.65
N SER A 127 6.23 11.43 -19.35
CA SER A 127 6.48 12.57 -18.48
C SER A 127 7.70 12.27 -17.58
N GLY A 128 8.77 13.06 -17.77
CA GLY A 128 10.07 12.80 -17.13
C GLY A 128 10.63 11.44 -17.56
N ASP A 129 11.01 10.63 -16.58
CA ASP A 129 11.58 9.28 -16.79
C ASP A 129 10.52 8.19 -16.93
N TYR A 130 9.24 8.54 -16.76
CA TYR A 130 8.14 7.59 -16.74
C TYR A 130 7.24 7.70 -17.95
N TYR A 131 6.59 6.58 -18.27
CA TYR A 131 5.49 6.46 -19.21
C TYR A 131 4.23 6.20 -18.43
N TYR A 132 3.23 7.05 -18.56
CA TYR A 132 1.95 6.97 -17.86
C TYR A 132 0.87 6.47 -18.79
N TRP A 133 0.09 5.51 -18.33
CA TRP A 133 -1.14 5.12 -19.01
C TRP A 133 -2.24 6.09 -18.60
N LYS A 134 -2.86 6.77 -19.59
CA LYS A 134 -3.80 7.88 -19.36
C LYS A 134 -5.16 7.46 -18.81
N ASP A 135 -5.48 6.18 -18.82
CA ASP A 135 -6.76 5.66 -18.34
C ASP A 135 -6.56 4.71 -17.16
N VAL A 136 -7.66 4.33 -16.52
CA VAL A 136 -7.66 3.34 -15.45
C VAL A 136 -7.56 1.94 -16.04
N VAL A 137 -6.66 1.13 -15.51
CA VAL A 137 -6.55 -0.29 -15.83
C VAL A 137 -7.34 -1.07 -14.77
N LYS A 138 -8.42 -1.72 -15.19
CA LYS A 138 -9.25 -2.49 -14.28
C LYS A 138 -8.51 -3.73 -13.78
N SER A 139 -8.97 -4.23 -12.61
CA SER A 139 -8.48 -5.50 -12.09
C SER A 139 -8.52 -6.60 -13.15
N GLY A 140 -7.41 -7.31 -13.33
CA GLY A 140 -7.25 -8.38 -14.33
C GLY A 140 -7.01 -7.91 -15.77
N GLU A 141 -7.19 -6.63 -16.10
CA GLU A 141 -6.98 -6.07 -17.44
C GLU A 141 -5.52 -5.61 -17.64
N LYS A 142 -5.18 -5.28 -18.87
CA LYS A 142 -3.85 -4.78 -19.25
C LYS A 142 -3.95 -3.51 -20.09
N THR A 143 -2.87 -2.73 -20.08
CA THR A 143 -2.68 -1.61 -21.00
C THR A 143 -2.50 -2.10 -22.44
N ASP A 144 -2.57 -1.19 -23.40
CA ASP A 144 -1.98 -1.45 -24.71
C ASP A 144 -0.46 -1.62 -24.60
N VAL A 145 0.13 -2.13 -25.67
CA VAL A 145 1.57 -2.29 -25.81
C VAL A 145 2.29 -0.95 -25.59
N LEU A 146 3.29 -0.92 -24.71
CA LEU A 146 4.21 0.21 -24.54
C LEU A 146 5.44 0.08 -25.46
N ILE A 147 6.10 -1.09 -25.44
CA ILE A 147 7.23 -1.39 -26.32
C ILE A 147 6.75 -2.31 -27.43
N LYS A 148 6.72 -1.80 -28.66
CA LYS A 148 6.40 -2.60 -29.86
C LYS A 148 7.57 -3.51 -30.23
N TYR A 149 8.79 -2.99 -30.09
CA TYR A 149 10.01 -3.69 -30.46
C TYR A 149 11.22 -3.12 -29.75
N CYS A 150 12.11 -4.01 -29.28
CA CYS A 150 13.39 -3.66 -28.72
C CYS A 150 14.40 -4.77 -29.07
N ALA A 151 15.55 -4.39 -29.64
CA ALA A 151 16.63 -5.33 -29.95
C ALA A 151 17.99 -4.63 -29.93
N PRO A 152 19.10 -5.31 -29.56
CA PRO A 152 20.44 -4.77 -29.68
C PRO A 152 20.81 -4.55 -31.14
N ILE A 153 21.64 -3.52 -31.40
CA ILE A 153 22.28 -3.31 -32.68
C ILE A 153 23.55 -4.18 -32.72
N ALA A 154 23.75 -4.89 -33.81
CA ALA A 154 24.89 -5.81 -33.93
C ALA A 154 26.24 -5.08 -33.78
N GLY A 155 27.11 -5.58 -32.91
CA GLY A 155 28.42 -5.01 -32.65
C GLY A 155 28.47 -3.79 -31.73
N SER A 156 27.33 -3.37 -31.14
CA SER A 156 27.30 -2.25 -30.20
C SER A 156 27.68 -2.61 -28.77
N ALA A 157 27.50 -3.89 -28.40
CA ALA A 157 27.81 -4.35 -27.03
C ALA A 157 29.29 -4.29 -26.74
N PRO A 158 29.70 -3.81 -25.55
CA PRO A 158 31.08 -3.99 -25.10
C PRO A 158 31.48 -5.48 -24.98
N ASP A 159 32.74 -5.77 -25.11
CA ASP A 159 33.25 -7.16 -25.05
C ASP A 159 32.82 -7.84 -23.74
N GLY A 160 32.16 -8.99 -23.87
CA GLY A 160 31.68 -9.79 -22.72
C GLY A 160 30.36 -9.31 -22.11
N TYR A 161 29.72 -8.27 -22.67
CA TYR A 161 28.45 -7.75 -22.21
C TYR A 161 27.32 -7.99 -23.21
N TYR A 162 26.10 -8.05 -22.70
CA TYR A 162 24.87 -8.12 -23.49
C TYR A 162 23.86 -7.09 -22.98
N LEU A 163 22.94 -6.71 -23.87
CA LEU A 163 21.88 -5.76 -23.53
C LEU A 163 20.80 -6.42 -22.64
N VAL A 164 20.51 -5.79 -21.53
CA VAL A 164 19.33 -6.09 -20.72
C VAL A 164 18.41 -4.88 -20.71
N VAL A 165 17.14 -5.09 -21.03
CA VAL A 165 16.12 -4.04 -20.99
C VAL A 165 14.99 -4.49 -20.08
N ASP A 166 14.87 -3.81 -18.95
CA ASP A 166 13.83 -4.06 -17.97
C ASP A 166 12.74 -3.00 -18.04
N VAL A 167 11.53 -3.43 -17.79
CA VAL A 167 10.38 -2.54 -17.60
C VAL A 167 9.94 -2.62 -16.16
N LEU A 168 10.09 -1.52 -15.45
CA LEU A 168 9.66 -1.39 -14.06
C LEU A 168 8.29 -0.72 -14.08
N ALA A 169 7.27 -1.42 -13.63
CA ALA A 169 5.92 -0.88 -13.55
C ALA A 169 5.53 -0.59 -12.10
N GLU A 170 4.80 0.49 -11.92
CA GLU A 170 4.22 0.91 -10.66
C GLU A 170 2.74 1.18 -10.86
N THR A 171 1.96 0.86 -9.83
CA THR A 171 0.52 1.11 -9.81
C THR A 171 0.13 1.87 -8.58
N ILE A 172 -0.96 2.60 -8.71
CA ILE A 172 -1.66 3.23 -7.60
C ILE A 172 -3.15 3.04 -7.81
N GLN A 173 -3.90 2.71 -6.75
CA GLN A 173 -5.35 2.55 -6.87
C GLN A 173 -6.00 3.79 -7.50
N ALA A 174 -7.00 3.58 -8.34
CA ALA A 174 -7.62 4.65 -9.10
C ALA A 174 -8.43 5.63 -8.24
N GLU A 175 -8.95 5.16 -7.12
CA GLU A 175 -9.72 5.97 -6.18
C GLU A 175 -9.18 5.86 -4.75
N PRO A 176 -9.12 6.96 -3.99
CA PRO A 176 -9.50 8.31 -4.40
C PRO A 176 -8.43 8.98 -5.29
N LYS A 177 -8.85 9.74 -6.29
CA LYS A 177 -7.94 10.45 -7.22
C LYS A 177 -6.97 11.42 -6.52
N THR A 178 -7.33 11.88 -5.33
CA THR A 178 -6.45 12.72 -4.50
C THR A 178 -5.17 11.99 -4.13
N ALA A 179 -5.23 10.68 -3.83
CA ALA A 179 -4.04 9.88 -3.54
C ALA A 179 -3.10 9.78 -4.75
N VAL A 180 -3.65 9.62 -5.97
CA VAL A 180 -2.86 9.62 -7.22
C VAL A 180 -2.13 10.95 -7.39
N LYS A 181 -2.85 12.07 -7.19
CA LYS A 181 -2.29 13.42 -7.31
C LYS A 181 -1.22 13.70 -6.25
N GLU A 182 -1.39 13.22 -5.04
CA GLU A 182 -0.40 13.37 -3.96
C GLU A 182 0.91 12.61 -4.25
N VAL A 183 0.81 11.40 -4.80
CA VAL A 183 1.99 10.55 -5.06
C VAL A 183 2.69 10.90 -6.37
N TRP A 184 1.93 11.12 -7.46
CA TRP A 184 2.50 11.36 -8.79
C TRP A 184 2.49 12.82 -9.21
N GLY A 185 1.88 13.72 -8.41
CA GLY A 185 1.77 15.15 -8.71
C GLY A 185 0.61 15.51 -9.66
N PHE A 186 0.04 14.55 -10.35
CA PHE A 186 -1.08 14.71 -11.27
C PHE A 186 -1.84 13.39 -11.42
N VAL A 187 -3.01 13.45 -12.04
CA VAL A 187 -3.79 12.25 -12.41
C VAL A 187 -3.61 12.02 -13.92
N PRO A 188 -3.10 10.85 -14.35
CA PRO A 188 -2.90 10.57 -15.77
C PRO A 188 -4.19 10.76 -16.59
N GLY A 189 -4.06 11.31 -17.79
CA GLY A 189 -5.20 11.57 -18.67
C GLY A 189 -6.11 12.75 -18.29
N GLN A 190 -5.83 13.44 -17.18
CA GLN A 190 -6.56 14.64 -16.80
C GLN A 190 -5.74 15.90 -17.12
N PRO A 191 -6.40 17.01 -17.50
CA PRO A 191 -5.68 18.26 -17.70
C PRO A 191 -5.00 18.67 -16.40
N SER A 192 -3.73 19.05 -16.48
CA SER A 192 -3.01 19.68 -15.37
C SER A 192 -3.63 21.05 -15.11
N ASN A 193 -4.30 21.18 -13.96
CA ASN A 193 -4.72 22.48 -13.44
C ASN A 193 -3.56 23.21 -12.83
#